data_0435e65dd0d8291bb0b6f1834ba43628
#
_entry.id   0435e65dd0d8291bb0b6f1834ba43628
#
_cell.length_a   1.000
_cell.length_b   1.000
_cell.length_c   1.000
_cell.angle_alpha   90.00
_cell.angle_beta   90.00
_cell.angle_gamma   90.00
#
_symmetry.space_group_name_H-M   'P 1'
#
loop_
_entity.id
_entity.type
_entity.pdbx_description
1 polymer ?
#
loop_
_entity_poly.entity_id
_entity_poly.type
_entity_poly.pdbx_seq_one_letter_code
_entity_poly.pdbx_strand_id
1 'polypeptide(L)'
;MNNPYQSSTMRRMKHRNRLLYLLVSPFLWPQWLLCQLSRLLKNHTMGVRVEEFLFTLSKPLRAVAGFFNSWSASRPWKQLWFASPVLIVALIGFTVFFINANRNRGRAYGGYYQGALKAMGEGDYKKADSLFSKLIHHPSYKDNDQVLFRALIAASANGNVTRARALREKLIVEREYEPAKRWVASNSIQRGAMRPEEAETLVVMARNMVEQAPDGNYASYWRLTLARILMSQSKAAAALEVLEAEDGLAPEGRLLLAQVHAAAGDAEKAKQVLRDLVAFLDLEDPHDAQYIRERVEGMVMLSGLTENLEGGRALLERALVAIERKRKLSSDRRVYDAWAGEVRIRLFKVLLRMNNPESRLLAFEHFDNAIAAATPPYRAGEMLNGLVDVASGYSLLSGQMLEVLVKAGGSGAHLAMAMDAWVGGDKVKAKLHVGLSNSVSPSSLIVLRSAATASAKGGSADQLDFNIFQGDNKSSYQKSLDLLDLIVEVDFKQSINVAFDKCYIYSLRKNWRGIIDLMQPHLSELDGQQLLQAYDWLVRAHTQLDEKKAAAAYQRIMLDEARKLREN
;
A
#
# COMPACT_ATOMS: atom_id res chain seq x y z
N MET A 1 -70.64 3.98 -5.35
CA MET A 1 -69.94 4.92 -4.48
C MET A 1 -69.60 6.18 -5.25
N ASN A 2 -70.28 7.28 -4.96
CA ASN A 2 -70.05 8.55 -5.63
C ASN A 2 -68.70 9.14 -5.20
N ASN A 3 -67.85 9.38 -6.18
CA ASN A 3 -66.49 9.90 -5.97
C ASN A 3 -66.58 11.37 -5.52
N PRO A 4 -66.27 11.74 -4.24
CA PRO A 4 -66.51 13.08 -3.68
C PRO A 4 -65.58 14.16 -4.28
N TYR A 5 -64.60 13.77 -5.14
CA TYR A 5 -63.66 14.69 -5.79
C TYR A 5 -64.00 15.06 -7.22
N GLN A 6 -65.12 14.61 -7.72
CA GLN A 6 -65.63 15.22 -8.96
C GLN A 6 -66.21 16.60 -8.60
N SER A 7 -65.37 17.63 -8.74
CA SER A 7 -65.83 19.00 -8.56
C SER A 7 -67.00 19.28 -9.48
N SER A 8 -67.93 20.12 -9.05
CA SER A 8 -69.07 20.54 -9.85
C SER A 8 -68.65 21.05 -11.25
N THR A 9 -67.44 21.55 -11.37
CA THR A 9 -66.77 21.98 -12.60
C THR A 9 -66.47 20.81 -13.55
N MET A 10 -66.02 19.69 -13.05
CA MET A 10 -65.79 18.50 -13.90
C MET A 10 -67.07 17.91 -14.46
N ARG A 11 -68.16 17.89 -13.69
CA ARG A 11 -69.47 17.44 -14.21
C ARG A 11 -69.98 18.38 -15.29
N ARG A 12 -69.86 19.70 -15.14
CA ARG A 12 -70.23 20.68 -16.16
C ARG A 12 -69.39 20.59 -17.42
N MET A 13 -68.10 20.33 -17.34
CA MET A 13 -67.23 20.10 -18.52
C MET A 13 -67.59 18.83 -19.29
N LYS A 14 -67.93 17.73 -18.60
CA LYS A 14 -68.27 16.48 -19.22
C LYS A 14 -69.53 16.58 -20.13
N HIS A 15 -70.46 17.46 -19.76
CA HIS A 15 -71.69 17.66 -20.55
C HIS A 15 -71.55 18.74 -21.62
N ARG A 16 -70.63 19.70 -21.47
CA ARG A 16 -70.54 20.86 -22.38
C ARG A 16 -69.49 20.69 -23.49
N ASN A 17 -68.50 19.87 -23.32
CA ASN A 17 -67.43 19.65 -24.33
C ASN A 17 -66.69 18.32 -24.12
N ARG A 18 -67.17 17.24 -24.77
CA ARG A 18 -66.53 15.90 -24.74
C ARG A 18 -65.05 15.91 -25.19
N LEU A 19 -64.71 16.75 -26.17
CA LEU A 19 -63.34 16.89 -26.70
C LEU A 19 -62.35 17.49 -25.66
N LEU A 20 -62.81 18.48 -24.88
CA LEU A 20 -61.99 19.10 -23.83
C LEU A 20 -61.73 18.16 -22.66
N TYR A 21 -62.72 17.31 -22.36
CA TYR A 21 -62.54 16.29 -21.31
C TYR A 21 -61.55 15.22 -21.75
N LEU A 22 -61.51 14.84 -23.00
CA LEU A 22 -60.53 13.88 -23.55
C LEU A 22 -59.11 14.45 -23.59
N LEU A 23 -58.96 15.75 -23.85
CA LEU A 23 -57.63 16.44 -23.83
C LEU A 23 -57.08 16.66 -22.44
N VAL A 24 -57.94 16.88 -21.43
CA VAL A 24 -57.52 17.18 -20.04
C VAL A 24 -57.47 15.89 -19.19
N SER A 25 -58.19 14.82 -19.60
CA SER A 25 -58.24 13.56 -18.85
C SER A 25 -56.85 12.91 -18.61
N PRO A 26 -55.88 12.93 -19.53
CA PRO A 26 -54.55 12.40 -19.28
C PRO A 26 -53.77 13.12 -18.19
N PHE A 27 -54.06 14.43 -18.00
CA PHE A 27 -53.39 15.21 -16.93
C PHE A 27 -54.04 15.03 -15.54
N LEU A 28 -55.27 14.56 -15.50
CA LEU A 28 -56.01 14.28 -14.26
C LEU A 28 -55.81 12.83 -13.78
N TRP A 29 -55.43 11.92 -14.66
CA TRP A 29 -55.13 10.52 -14.32
C TRP A 29 -53.97 10.36 -13.32
N PRO A 30 -52.85 11.06 -13.49
CA PRO A 30 -51.77 11.00 -12.51
C PRO A 30 -52.18 11.48 -11.11
N GLN A 31 -53.05 12.49 -11.00
CA GLN A 31 -53.55 12.96 -9.70
C GLN A 31 -54.47 11.93 -9.03
N TRP A 32 -55.30 11.26 -9.79
CA TRP A 32 -56.15 10.16 -9.29
C TRP A 32 -55.30 8.98 -8.84
N LEU A 33 -54.28 8.62 -9.60
CA LEU A 33 -53.34 7.54 -9.30
C LEU A 33 -52.51 7.84 -8.03
N LEU A 34 -52.03 9.08 -7.87
CA LEU A 34 -51.33 9.54 -6.67
C LEU A 34 -52.23 9.52 -5.44
N CYS A 35 -53.51 9.89 -5.58
CA CYS A 35 -54.49 9.79 -4.50
C CYS A 35 -54.83 8.33 -4.11
N GLN A 36 -54.82 7.41 -5.04
CA GLN A 36 -55.01 5.98 -4.75
C GLN A 36 -53.76 5.35 -4.11
N LEU A 37 -52.58 5.70 -4.59
CA LEU A 37 -51.31 5.29 -4.01
C LEU A 37 -51.14 5.82 -2.57
N SER A 38 -51.52 7.08 -2.29
CA SER A 38 -51.44 7.63 -0.93
C SER A 38 -52.43 6.93 0.04
N ARG A 39 -53.59 6.45 -0.46
CA ARG A 39 -54.51 5.64 0.35
C ARG A 39 -53.98 4.25 0.65
N LEU A 40 -53.30 3.62 -0.30
CA LEU A 40 -52.67 2.30 -0.11
C LEU A 40 -51.46 2.34 0.84
N LEU A 41 -50.73 3.45 0.85
CA LEU A 41 -49.55 3.65 1.70
C LEU A 41 -49.90 4.09 3.12
N LYS A 42 -51.13 4.54 3.41
CA LYS A 42 -51.57 4.94 4.75
C LYS A 42 -51.54 3.83 5.81
N ASN A 43 -51.49 2.58 5.38
CA ASN A 43 -51.49 1.42 6.26
C ASN A 43 -50.08 0.97 6.72
N HIS A 44 -49.00 1.66 6.31
CA HIS A 44 -47.64 1.38 6.72
C HIS A 44 -46.99 2.56 7.43
N THR A 45 -46.27 2.31 8.49
CA THR A 45 -45.58 3.28 9.35
C THR A 45 -44.53 4.18 8.64
N MET A 46 -44.20 3.89 7.37
CA MET A 46 -43.40 4.73 6.48
C MET A 46 -44.22 5.81 5.72
N GLY A 47 -45.53 5.83 5.84
CA GLY A 47 -46.44 6.62 4.98
C GLY A 47 -46.28 8.14 5.12
N VAL A 48 -45.90 8.67 6.27
CA VAL A 48 -45.92 10.13 6.50
C VAL A 48 -44.82 10.85 5.67
N ARG A 49 -43.61 10.30 5.59
CA ARG A 49 -42.52 10.92 4.79
C ARG A 49 -42.75 10.81 3.29
N VAL A 50 -43.34 9.72 2.85
CA VAL A 50 -43.69 9.50 1.42
C VAL A 50 -44.84 10.40 1.02
N GLU A 51 -45.82 10.65 1.91
CA GLU A 51 -46.96 11.54 1.66
C GLU A 51 -46.53 13.00 1.52
N GLU A 52 -45.58 13.50 2.36
CA GLU A 52 -44.97 14.83 2.23
C GLU A 52 -44.18 14.97 0.92
N PHE A 53 -43.40 13.98 0.56
CA PHE A 53 -42.62 13.96 -0.68
C PHE A 53 -43.53 13.97 -1.90
N LEU A 54 -44.54 13.10 -1.94
CA LEU A 54 -45.54 13.05 -3.03
C LEU A 54 -46.40 14.31 -3.10
N PHE A 55 -46.72 14.91 -1.95
CA PHE A 55 -47.42 16.19 -1.87
C PHE A 55 -46.59 17.33 -2.45
N THR A 56 -45.30 17.37 -2.15
CA THR A 56 -44.35 18.38 -2.65
C THR A 56 -44.10 18.21 -4.15
N LEU A 57 -43.97 16.97 -4.63
CA LEU A 57 -43.83 16.66 -6.06
C LEU A 57 -45.12 16.97 -6.86
N SER A 58 -46.30 16.89 -6.24
CA SER A 58 -47.58 17.19 -6.88
C SER A 58 -47.90 18.69 -6.94
N LYS A 59 -47.21 19.57 -6.18
CA LYS A 59 -47.42 21.02 -6.17
C LYS A 59 -47.32 21.64 -7.59
N PRO A 60 -46.21 21.45 -8.33
CA PRO A 60 -46.11 22.01 -9.68
C PRO A 60 -47.14 21.43 -10.65
N LEU A 61 -47.48 20.13 -10.53
CA LEU A 61 -48.50 19.50 -11.34
C LEU A 61 -49.93 20.07 -11.04
N ARG A 62 -50.22 20.35 -9.77
CA ARG A 62 -51.46 21.04 -9.35
C ARG A 62 -51.52 22.48 -9.82
N ALA A 63 -50.41 23.19 -9.78
CA ALA A 63 -50.32 24.57 -10.28
C ALA A 63 -50.56 24.61 -11.81
N VAL A 64 -49.94 23.68 -12.55
CA VAL A 64 -50.13 23.54 -13.98
C VAL A 64 -51.57 23.11 -14.31
N ALA A 65 -52.13 22.12 -13.60
CA ALA A 65 -53.52 21.73 -13.79
C ALA A 65 -54.54 22.82 -13.40
N GLY A 66 -54.25 23.57 -12.32
CA GLY A 66 -55.02 24.74 -11.90
C GLY A 66 -54.98 25.86 -12.94
N PHE A 67 -53.78 26.12 -13.48
CA PHE A 67 -53.60 27.09 -14.58
C PHE A 67 -54.40 26.68 -15.83
N PHE A 68 -54.27 25.43 -16.30
CA PHE A 68 -55.04 24.96 -17.46
C PHE A 68 -56.56 24.96 -17.21
N ASN A 69 -56.97 24.67 -15.99
CA ASN A 69 -58.40 24.67 -15.66
C ASN A 69 -58.99 26.09 -15.60
N SER A 70 -58.27 27.06 -15.02
CA SER A 70 -58.67 28.45 -15.01
C SER A 70 -58.55 29.11 -16.39
N TRP A 71 -57.54 28.76 -17.14
CA TRP A 71 -57.31 29.22 -18.52
C TRP A 71 -58.37 28.68 -19.48
N SER A 72 -58.76 27.40 -19.39
CA SER A 72 -59.80 26.78 -20.19
C SER A 72 -61.23 27.29 -19.85
N ALA A 73 -61.44 27.71 -18.60
CA ALA A 73 -62.73 28.25 -18.16
C ALA A 73 -62.92 29.74 -18.50
N SER A 74 -61.84 30.50 -18.70
CA SER A 74 -61.86 31.95 -18.86
C SER A 74 -61.74 32.44 -20.31
N ARG A 75 -61.48 31.55 -21.31
CA ARG A 75 -61.22 31.99 -22.68
C ARG A 75 -62.13 31.34 -23.72
N PRO A 76 -62.57 32.06 -24.76
CA PRO A 76 -63.32 31.52 -25.87
C PRO A 76 -62.42 30.58 -26.74
N TRP A 77 -62.95 29.46 -27.13
CA TRP A 77 -62.29 28.39 -27.90
C TRP A 77 -61.50 28.85 -29.15
N LYS A 78 -61.94 29.94 -29.79
CA LYS A 78 -61.25 30.54 -30.93
C LYS A 78 -59.82 30.99 -30.62
N GLN A 79 -59.54 31.40 -29.37
CA GLN A 79 -58.20 31.84 -28.95
C GLN A 79 -57.24 30.66 -28.65
N LEU A 80 -57.78 29.49 -28.32
CA LEU A 80 -57.01 28.27 -28.14
C LEU A 80 -56.35 27.80 -29.45
N TRP A 81 -57.04 27.98 -30.59
CA TRP A 81 -56.48 27.65 -31.90
C TRP A 81 -55.27 28.55 -32.24
N PHE A 82 -55.26 29.82 -31.82
CA PHE A 82 -54.12 30.71 -32.01
C PHE A 82 -52.94 30.43 -31.06
N ALA A 83 -53.20 29.82 -29.88
CA ALA A 83 -52.16 29.45 -28.93
C ALA A 83 -51.59 28.03 -29.18
N SER A 84 -52.28 27.18 -29.94
CA SER A 84 -51.84 25.81 -30.24
C SER A 84 -50.48 25.74 -30.94
N PRO A 85 -50.11 26.60 -31.90
CA PRO A 85 -48.78 26.57 -32.51
C PRO A 85 -47.69 26.86 -31.50
N VAL A 86 -47.90 27.81 -30.57
CA VAL A 86 -46.92 28.17 -29.52
C VAL A 86 -46.73 27.00 -28.54
N LEU A 87 -47.80 26.31 -28.15
CA LEU A 87 -47.73 25.12 -27.30
C LEU A 87 -47.01 23.96 -27.98
N ILE A 88 -47.26 23.75 -29.27
CA ILE A 88 -46.56 22.71 -30.04
C ILE A 88 -45.06 23.02 -30.15
N VAL A 89 -44.68 24.27 -30.44
CA VAL A 89 -43.27 24.69 -30.48
C VAL A 89 -42.60 24.55 -29.12
N ALA A 90 -43.32 24.94 -28.05
CA ALA A 90 -42.79 24.77 -26.68
C ALA A 90 -42.61 23.28 -26.32
N LEU A 91 -43.56 22.41 -26.72
CA LEU A 91 -43.45 20.97 -26.46
C LEU A 91 -42.30 20.33 -27.26
N ILE A 92 -42.14 20.72 -28.53
CA ILE A 92 -40.99 20.29 -29.35
C ILE A 92 -39.69 20.78 -28.72
N GLY A 93 -39.61 22.04 -28.34
CA GLY A 93 -38.42 22.60 -27.67
C GLY A 93 -38.08 21.87 -26.38
N PHE A 94 -39.09 21.55 -25.56
CA PHE A 94 -38.91 20.81 -24.31
C PHE A 94 -38.47 19.36 -24.58
N THR A 95 -39.04 18.72 -25.61
CA THR A 95 -38.65 17.35 -25.98
C THR A 95 -37.23 17.31 -26.51
N VAL A 96 -36.83 18.26 -27.37
CA VAL A 96 -35.47 18.39 -27.90
C VAL A 96 -34.47 18.68 -26.75
N PHE A 97 -34.86 19.57 -25.84
CA PHE A 97 -34.05 19.84 -24.65
C PHE A 97 -33.84 18.59 -23.77
N PHE A 98 -34.91 17.82 -23.52
CA PHE A 98 -34.87 16.62 -22.70
C PHE A 98 -34.03 15.50 -23.38
N ILE A 99 -34.19 15.32 -24.69
CA ILE A 99 -33.39 14.37 -25.46
C ILE A 99 -31.89 14.78 -25.42
N ASN A 100 -31.61 16.07 -25.63
CA ASN A 100 -30.25 16.58 -25.64
C ASN A 100 -29.61 16.53 -24.24
N ALA A 101 -30.34 16.85 -23.18
CA ALA A 101 -29.92 16.72 -21.80
C ALA A 101 -29.59 15.26 -21.42
N ASN A 102 -30.42 14.31 -21.87
CA ASN A 102 -30.19 12.88 -21.64
C ASN A 102 -28.99 12.36 -22.45
N ARG A 103 -28.81 12.81 -23.67
CA ARG A 103 -27.66 12.46 -24.52
C ARG A 103 -26.34 13.02 -23.97
N ASN A 104 -26.35 14.25 -23.44
CA ASN A 104 -25.20 14.88 -22.82
C ASN A 104 -24.84 14.24 -21.47
N ARG A 105 -25.80 13.74 -20.70
CA ARG A 105 -25.53 12.95 -19.48
C ARG A 105 -24.71 11.71 -19.80
N GLY A 106 -25.07 10.93 -20.83
CA GLY A 106 -24.29 9.75 -21.22
C GLY A 106 -22.84 10.08 -21.63
N ARG A 107 -22.64 11.19 -22.36
CA ARG A 107 -21.29 11.67 -22.72
C ARG A 107 -20.49 12.14 -21.50
N ALA A 108 -21.12 12.81 -20.53
CA ALA A 108 -20.47 13.26 -19.31
C ALA A 108 -19.96 12.08 -18.45
N TYR A 109 -20.75 11.00 -18.34
CA TYR A 109 -20.31 9.81 -17.60
C TYR A 109 -19.18 9.06 -18.31
N GLY A 110 -19.18 9.00 -19.65
CA GLY A 110 -18.04 8.52 -20.42
C GLY A 110 -16.77 9.35 -20.17
N GLY A 111 -16.93 10.68 -20.10
CA GLY A 111 -15.85 11.60 -19.72
C GLY A 111 -15.32 11.37 -18.31
N TYR A 112 -16.20 11.11 -17.33
CA TYR A 112 -15.78 10.76 -15.96
C TYR A 112 -15.00 9.46 -15.91
N TYR A 113 -15.40 8.45 -16.70
CA TYR A 113 -14.67 7.18 -16.75
C TYR A 113 -13.26 7.35 -17.31
N GLN A 114 -13.13 8.03 -18.46
CA GLN A 114 -11.82 8.30 -19.06
C GLN A 114 -10.95 9.19 -18.15
N GLY A 115 -11.56 10.21 -17.54
CA GLY A 115 -10.88 11.07 -16.58
C GLY A 115 -10.39 10.32 -15.34
N ALA A 116 -11.17 9.36 -14.85
CA ALA A 116 -10.78 8.51 -13.73
C ALA A 116 -9.60 7.59 -14.09
N LEU A 117 -9.62 6.99 -15.29
CA LEU A 117 -8.50 6.17 -15.78
C LEU A 117 -7.22 6.97 -15.95
N LYS A 118 -7.33 8.17 -16.51
CA LYS A 118 -6.20 9.08 -16.67
C LYS A 118 -5.61 9.45 -15.29
N ALA A 119 -6.46 9.85 -14.35
CA ALA A 119 -6.04 10.19 -12.99
C ALA A 119 -5.36 9.01 -12.27
N MET A 120 -5.85 7.76 -12.48
CA MET A 120 -5.15 6.56 -11.97
C MET A 120 -3.77 6.38 -12.59
N GLY A 121 -3.62 6.59 -13.90
CA GLY A 121 -2.33 6.51 -14.60
C GLY A 121 -1.34 7.59 -14.16
N GLU A 122 -1.84 8.75 -13.74
CA GLU A 122 -1.06 9.87 -13.20
C GLU A 122 -0.76 9.74 -11.70
N GLY A 123 -1.31 8.71 -11.03
CA GLY A 123 -1.18 8.52 -9.58
C GLY A 123 -2.08 9.44 -8.72
N ASP A 124 -2.96 10.24 -9.34
CA ASP A 124 -3.93 11.09 -8.64
C ASP A 124 -5.15 10.26 -8.19
N TYR A 125 -4.92 9.41 -7.18
CA TYR A 125 -5.96 8.52 -6.67
C TYR A 125 -7.13 9.26 -5.99
N LYS A 126 -6.88 10.47 -5.48
CA LYS A 126 -7.95 11.31 -4.90
C LYS A 126 -8.98 11.71 -5.96
N LYS A 127 -8.49 12.21 -7.10
CA LYS A 127 -9.34 12.57 -8.25
C LYS A 127 -10.00 11.34 -8.87
N ALA A 128 -9.25 10.23 -9.01
CA ALA A 128 -9.78 8.97 -9.51
C ALA A 128 -10.95 8.45 -8.64
N ASP A 129 -10.77 8.37 -7.31
CA ASP A 129 -11.80 7.94 -6.36
C ASP A 129 -13.04 8.83 -6.40
N SER A 130 -12.86 10.17 -6.50
CA SER A 130 -13.97 11.11 -6.66
C SER A 130 -14.77 10.89 -7.94
N LEU A 131 -14.09 10.65 -9.07
CA LEU A 131 -14.74 10.40 -10.36
C LEU A 131 -15.45 9.04 -10.39
N PHE A 132 -14.80 7.99 -9.89
CA PHE A 132 -15.46 6.67 -9.76
C PHE A 132 -16.65 6.71 -8.82
N SER A 133 -16.62 7.51 -7.75
CA SER A 133 -17.76 7.64 -6.85
C SER A 133 -19.01 8.17 -7.56
N LYS A 134 -18.86 9.05 -8.55
CA LYS A 134 -19.96 9.54 -9.37
C LYS A 134 -20.47 8.47 -10.34
N LEU A 135 -19.57 7.63 -10.85
CA LEU A 135 -19.90 6.57 -11.81
C LEU A 135 -20.67 5.43 -11.17
N ILE A 136 -20.27 4.95 -9.99
CA ILE A 136 -20.91 3.81 -9.33
C ILE A 136 -22.35 4.06 -8.89
N HIS A 137 -22.80 5.31 -8.85
CA HIS A 137 -24.21 5.66 -8.61
C HIS A 137 -25.04 5.73 -9.88
N HIS A 138 -24.43 5.65 -11.06
CA HIS A 138 -25.15 5.71 -12.33
C HIS A 138 -25.64 4.32 -12.75
N PRO A 139 -26.91 4.15 -13.21
CA PRO A 139 -27.48 2.85 -13.58
C PRO A 139 -26.64 2.02 -14.55
N SER A 140 -25.97 2.67 -15.52
CA SER A 140 -25.14 1.99 -16.52
C SER A 140 -23.80 1.47 -15.99
N TYR A 141 -23.33 1.93 -14.82
CA TYR A 141 -22.02 1.60 -14.26
C TYR A 141 -22.09 0.93 -12.89
N LYS A 142 -23.21 1.08 -12.17
CA LYS A 142 -23.39 0.57 -10.79
C LYS A 142 -23.20 -0.95 -10.66
N ASP A 143 -23.46 -1.68 -11.76
CA ASP A 143 -23.39 -3.14 -11.85
C ASP A 143 -22.25 -3.62 -12.75
N ASN A 144 -21.36 -2.73 -13.18
CA ASN A 144 -20.19 -3.07 -13.97
C ASN A 144 -19.01 -3.41 -13.06
N ASP A 145 -18.65 -4.69 -12.98
CA ASP A 145 -17.62 -5.21 -12.07
C ASP A 145 -16.23 -4.63 -12.35
N GLN A 146 -15.89 -4.32 -13.61
CA GLN A 146 -14.63 -3.66 -13.95
C GLN A 146 -14.56 -2.23 -13.38
N VAL A 147 -15.67 -1.49 -13.46
CA VAL A 147 -15.73 -0.12 -12.91
C VAL A 147 -15.68 -0.15 -11.39
N LEU A 148 -16.41 -1.07 -10.76
CA LEU A 148 -16.38 -1.28 -9.31
C LEU A 148 -14.98 -1.70 -8.83
N PHE A 149 -14.30 -2.55 -9.59
CA PHE A 149 -12.95 -2.99 -9.26
C PHE A 149 -11.93 -1.85 -9.36
N ARG A 150 -11.98 -1.05 -10.40
CA ARG A 150 -11.13 0.15 -10.52
C ARG A 150 -11.44 1.18 -9.43
N ALA A 151 -12.71 1.34 -9.06
CA ALA A 151 -13.11 2.17 -7.93
C ALA A 151 -12.54 1.64 -6.60
N LEU A 152 -12.50 0.31 -6.40
CA LEU A 152 -11.88 -0.32 -5.24
C LEU A 152 -10.38 0.01 -5.17
N ILE A 153 -9.65 -0.12 -6.29
CA ILE A 153 -8.21 0.22 -6.34
C ILE A 153 -7.99 1.69 -6.01
N ALA A 154 -8.76 2.60 -6.65
CA ALA A 154 -8.64 4.03 -6.42
C ALA A 154 -8.97 4.42 -4.97
N ALA A 155 -10.05 3.89 -4.39
CA ALA A 155 -10.43 4.15 -3.00
C ALA A 155 -9.39 3.63 -2.00
N SER A 156 -8.82 2.44 -2.27
CA SER A 156 -7.77 1.85 -1.43
C SER A 156 -6.49 2.68 -1.46
N ALA A 157 -6.05 3.11 -2.65
CA ALA A 157 -4.86 3.93 -2.81
C ALA A 157 -5.05 5.37 -2.28
N ASN A 158 -6.28 5.90 -2.32
CA ASN A 158 -6.63 7.20 -1.70
C ASN A 158 -6.78 7.13 -0.18
N GLY A 159 -6.69 5.93 0.44
CA GLY A 159 -6.91 5.76 1.87
C GLY A 159 -8.39 5.87 2.32
N ASN A 160 -9.34 5.78 1.41
CA ASN A 160 -10.78 5.80 1.72
C ASN A 160 -11.25 4.41 2.19
N VAL A 161 -10.91 4.06 3.44
CA VAL A 161 -11.12 2.72 4.02
C VAL A 161 -12.58 2.29 3.97
N THR A 162 -13.51 3.21 4.26
CA THR A 162 -14.96 2.90 4.31
C THR A 162 -15.48 2.48 2.94
N ARG A 163 -15.14 3.24 1.88
CA ARG A 163 -15.56 2.91 0.52
C ARG A 163 -14.86 1.67 -0.01
N ALA A 164 -13.56 1.56 0.22
CA ALA A 164 -12.79 0.38 -0.17
C ALA A 164 -13.39 -0.89 0.44
N ARG A 165 -13.78 -0.86 1.72
CA ARG A 165 -14.43 -1.99 2.40
C ARG A 165 -15.77 -2.36 1.75
N ALA A 166 -16.64 -1.38 1.51
CA ALA A 166 -17.94 -1.62 0.88
C ALA A 166 -17.82 -2.18 -0.55
N LEU A 167 -16.88 -1.65 -1.35
CA LEU A 167 -16.61 -2.15 -2.70
C LEU A 167 -16.00 -3.55 -2.69
N ARG A 168 -15.11 -3.84 -1.73
CA ARG A 168 -14.54 -5.17 -1.53
C ARG A 168 -15.61 -6.19 -1.19
N GLU A 169 -16.50 -5.88 -0.25
CA GLU A 169 -17.61 -6.75 0.13
C GLU A 169 -18.51 -7.04 -1.06
N LYS A 170 -18.93 -6.00 -1.79
CA LYS A 170 -19.76 -6.13 -2.99
C LYS A 170 -19.11 -6.99 -4.08
N LEU A 171 -17.81 -6.78 -4.36
CA LEU A 171 -17.11 -7.51 -5.43
C LEU A 171 -16.76 -8.95 -5.05
N ILE A 172 -16.36 -9.18 -3.81
CA ILE A 172 -15.88 -10.51 -3.36
C ILE A 172 -17.02 -11.40 -2.90
N VAL A 173 -17.94 -10.85 -2.08
CA VAL A 173 -19.01 -11.64 -1.46
C VAL A 173 -20.24 -11.72 -2.35
N GLU A 174 -20.72 -10.57 -2.89
CA GLU A 174 -21.98 -10.56 -3.67
C GLU A 174 -21.78 -10.95 -5.14
N ARG A 175 -20.63 -10.55 -5.73
CA ARG A 175 -20.37 -10.72 -7.18
C ARG A 175 -19.38 -11.83 -7.51
N GLU A 176 -18.67 -12.34 -6.52
CA GLU A 176 -17.61 -13.34 -6.67
C GLU A 176 -16.57 -13.00 -7.75
N TYR A 177 -16.31 -11.70 -7.94
CA TYR A 177 -15.48 -11.18 -9.02
C TYR A 177 -14.01 -11.54 -8.82
N GLU A 178 -13.53 -12.50 -9.57
CA GLU A 178 -12.22 -13.14 -9.42
C GLU A 178 -11.03 -12.15 -9.49
N PRO A 179 -10.99 -11.14 -10.41
CA PRO A 179 -9.89 -10.17 -10.40
C PRO A 179 -9.80 -9.36 -9.10
N ALA A 180 -10.92 -9.07 -8.43
CA ALA A 180 -10.89 -8.38 -7.13
C ALA A 180 -10.39 -9.31 -6.03
N LYS A 181 -10.76 -10.59 -6.02
CA LYS A 181 -10.25 -11.60 -5.09
C LYS A 181 -8.73 -11.68 -5.17
N ARG A 182 -8.17 -11.82 -6.40
CA ARG A 182 -6.71 -11.86 -6.64
C ARG A 182 -6.00 -10.59 -6.18
N TRP A 183 -6.54 -9.43 -6.54
CA TRP A 183 -5.95 -8.15 -6.17
C TRP A 183 -5.90 -7.97 -4.64
N VAL A 184 -6.99 -8.31 -3.94
CA VAL A 184 -7.04 -8.23 -2.47
C VAL A 184 -6.02 -9.18 -1.84
N ALA A 185 -5.94 -10.42 -2.30
CA ALA A 185 -4.98 -11.40 -1.79
C ALA A 185 -3.53 -10.92 -2.01
N SER A 186 -3.19 -10.50 -3.23
CA SER A 186 -1.86 -9.98 -3.57
C SER A 186 -1.49 -8.75 -2.73
N ASN A 187 -2.40 -7.79 -2.60
CA ASN A 187 -2.16 -6.57 -1.85
C ASN A 187 -2.00 -6.81 -0.33
N SER A 188 -2.73 -7.79 0.22
CA SER A 188 -2.59 -8.19 1.62
C SER A 188 -1.25 -8.88 1.90
N ILE A 189 -0.80 -9.74 1.00
CA ILE A 189 0.51 -10.41 1.09
C ILE A 189 1.65 -9.39 0.99
N GLN A 190 1.57 -8.44 0.06
CA GLN A 190 2.62 -7.42 -0.14
C GLN A 190 2.80 -6.48 1.05
N ARG A 191 1.76 -6.25 1.86
CA ARG A 191 1.85 -5.43 3.08
C ARG A 191 2.68 -6.06 4.18
N GLY A 192 2.98 -7.35 4.11
CA GLY A 192 3.85 -8.07 5.04
C GLY A 192 3.30 -8.29 6.46
N ALA A 193 2.38 -7.48 6.92
CA ALA A 193 1.77 -7.58 8.26
C ALA A 193 0.27 -7.83 8.12
N MET A 194 -0.09 -9.10 7.86
CA MET A 194 -1.49 -9.53 7.88
C MET A 194 -1.99 -9.69 9.32
N ARG A 195 -3.18 -9.18 9.60
CA ARG A 195 -3.87 -9.49 10.85
C ARG A 195 -4.30 -10.97 10.82
N PRO A 196 -4.31 -11.70 11.96
CA PRO A 196 -4.70 -13.11 11.99
C PRO A 196 -6.07 -13.39 11.35
N GLU A 197 -7.07 -12.54 11.63
CA GLU A 197 -8.42 -12.63 11.07
C GLU A 197 -8.46 -12.44 9.54
N GLU A 198 -7.64 -11.52 9.03
CA GLU A 198 -7.51 -11.27 7.59
C GLU A 198 -6.84 -12.48 6.90
N ALA A 199 -5.81 -13.04 7.52
CA ALA A 199 -5.12 -14.22 7.03
C ALA A 199 -6.05 -15.44 6.97
N GLU A 200 -6.86 -15.69 7.99
CA GLU A 200 -7.85 -16.78 7.98
C GLU A 200 -8.89 -16.61 6.88
N THR A 201 -9.42 -15.40 6.69
CA THR A 201 -10.37 -15.10 5.61
C THR A 201 -9.75 -15.39 4.24
N LEU A 202 -8.49 -15.01 4.05
CA LEU A 202 -7.76 -15.24 2.80
C LEU A 202 -7.43 -16.72 2.58
N VAL A 203 -7.12 -17.49 3.64
CA VAL A 203 -6.92 -18.95 3.56
C VAL A 203 -8.19 -19.63 3.08
N VAL A 204 -9.34 -19.30 3.69
CA VAL A 204 -10.64 -19.87 3.27
C VAL A 204 -10.94 -19.51 1.82
N MET A 205 -10.75 -18.24 1.45
CA MET A 205 -10.98 -17.79 0.07
C MET A 205 -10.06 -18.52 -0.92
N ALA A 206 -8.76 -18.61 -0.64
CA ALA A 206 -7.81 -19.27 -1.54
C ALA A 206 -8.08 -20.77 -1.67
N ARG A 207 -8.42 -21.44 -0.55
CA ARG A 207 -8.79 -22.86 -0.54
C ARG A 207 -10.03 -23.12 -1.39
N ASN A 208 -11.09 -22.33 -1.19
CA ASN A 208 -12.32 -22.46 -1.99
C ASN A 208 -12.04 -22.26 -3.49
N MET A 209 -11.15 -21.31 -3.86
CA MET A 209 -10.79 -21.10 -5.27
C MET A 209 -10.02 -22.27 -5.87
N VAL A 210 -9.18 -22.96 -5.09
CA VAL A 210 -8.47 -24.18 -5.54
C VAL A 210 -9.45 -25.36 -5.65
N GLU A 211 -10.35 -25.53 -4.69
CA GLU A 211 -11.33 -26.63 -4.67
C GLU A 211 -12.38 -26.51 -5.78
N GLN A 212 -12.84 -25.29 -6.08
CA GLN A 212 -13.86 -25.05 -7.11
C GLN A 212 -13.33 -25.23 -8.54
N ALA A 213 -12.06 -24.97 -8.77
CA ALA A 213 -11.44 -25.04 -10.08
C ALA A 213 -9.98 -25.57 -9.99
N PRO A 214 -9.77 -26.84 -9.64
CA PRO A 214 -8.43 -27.39 -9.39
C PRO A 214 -7.51 -27.31 -10.62
N ASP A 215 -8.06 -27.39 -11.84
CA ASP A 215 -7.34 -27.30 -13.12
C ASP A 215 -7.64 -25.98 -13.86
N GLY A 216 -8.23 -25.00 -13.17
CA GLY A 216 -8.56 -23.70 -13.75
C GLY A 216 -7.33 -22.84 -14.04
N ASN A 217 -7.48 -21.87 -14.95
CA ASN A 217 -6.41 -20.96 -15.39
C ASN A 217 -5.66 -20.24 -14.26
N TYR A 218 -6.22 -20.23 -13.05
CA TYR A 218 -5.66 -19.55 -11.88
C TYR A 218 -5.40 -20.50 -10.70
N ALA A 219 -5.51 -21.82 -10.91
CA ALA A 219 -5.30 -22.79 -9.84
C ALA A 219 -3.91 -22.65 -9.22
N SER A 220 -2.86 -22.63 -10.05
CA SER A 220 -1.47 -22.42 -9.59
C SER A 220 -1.32 -21.10 -8.82
N TYR A 221 -1.91 -20.00 -9.31
CA TYR A 221 -1.88 -18.73 -8.59
C TYR A 221 -2.49 -18.85 -7.19
N TRP A 222 -3.63 -19.52 -7.06
CA TRP A 222 -4.30 -19.65 -5.76
C TRP A 222 -3.58 -20.62 -4.82
N ARG A 223 -2.97 -21.70 -5.35
CA ARG A 223 -2.09 -22.59 -4.57
C ARG A 223 -0.87 -21.85 -4.03
N LEU A 224 -0.17 -21.10 -4.89
CA LEU A 224 0.96 -20.25 -4.45
C LEU A 224 0.54 -19.21 -3.43
N THR A 225 -0.62 -18.57 -3.63
CA THR A 225 -1.20 -17.60 -2.70
C THR A 225 -1.49 -18.26 -1.35
N LEU A 226 -2.14 -19.42 -1.34
CA LEU A 226 -2.45 -20.18 -0.13
C LEU A 226 -1.17 -20.59 0.61
N ALA A 227 -0.18 -21.11 -0.10
CA ALA A 227 1.09 -21.49 0.49
C ALA A 227 1.81 -20.31 1.14
N ARG A 228 1.82 -19.13 0.49
CA ARG A 228 2.40 -17.89 1.07
C ARG A 228 1.68 -17.44 2.34
N ILE A 229 0.35 -17.50 2.35
CA ILE A 229 -0.41 -17.13 3.55
C ILE A 229 -0.13 -18.12 4.68
N LEU A 230 -0.09 -19.42 4.40
CA LEU A 230 0.24 -20.45 5.39
C LEU A 230 1.66 -20.26 5.93
N MET A 231 2.64 -19.90 5.09
CA MET A 231 3.98 -19.55 5.51
C MET A 231 4.01 -18.32 6.44
N SER A 232 3.24 -17.29 6.14
CA SER A 232 3.12 -16.11 7.03
C SER A 232 2.52 -16.44 8.40
N GLN A 233 1.77 -17.56 8.51
CA GLN A 233 1.24 -18.10 9.75
C GLN A 233 2.18 -19.13 10.42
N SER A 234 3.40 -19.32 9.92
CA SER A 234 4.35 -20.35 10.38
C SER A 234 3.82 -21.80 10.23
N LYS A 235 2.90 -22.04 9.28
CA LYS A 235 2.31 -23.35 8.99
C LYS A 235 3.00 -24.02 7.79
N ALA A 236 4.31 -24.22 7.90
CA ALA A 236 5.13 -24.76 6.81
C ALA A 236 4.67 -26.12 6.29
N ALA A 237 4.27 -27.05 7.19
CA ALA A 237 3.79 -28.37 6.79
C ALA A 237 2.53 -28.29 5.90
N ALA A 238 1.56 -27.45 6.25
CA ALA A 238 0.36 -27.26 5.43
C ALA A 238 0.66 -26.55 4.09
N ALA A 239 1.64 -25.64 4.08
CA ALA A 239 2.09 -25.01 2.84
C ALA A 239 2.77 -26.02 1.89
N LEU A 240 3.52 -26.97 2.45
CA LEU A 240 4.17 -28.04 1.71
C LEU A 240 3.14 -28.93 1.01
N GLU A 241 2.12 -29.39 1.75
CA GLU A 241 1.04 -30.22 1.21
C GLU A 241 0.35 -29.55 0.00
N VAL A 242 0.13 -28.25 0.08
CA VAL A 242 -0.50 -27.48 -1.02
C VAL A 242 0.39 -27.42 -2.26
N LEU A 243 1.72 -27.26 -2.09
CA LEU A 243 2.66 -27.12 -3.21
C LEU A 243 3.03 -28.47 -3.83
N GLU A 244 3.17 -29.53 -3.03
CA GLU A 244 3.47 -30.88 -3.52
C GLU A 244 2.30 -31.51 -4.31
N ALA A 245 1.08 -30.99 -4.14
CA ALA A 245 -0.09 -31.40 -4.92
C ALA A 245 -0.07 -30.88 -6.37
N GLU A 246 0.93 -30.09 -6.77
CA GLU A 246 1.01 -29.50 -8.11
C GLU A 246 2.22 -30.03 -8.89
N ASP A 247 1.95 -30.77 -9.96
CA ASP A 247 2.96 -31.20 -10.89
C ASP A 247 3.42 -30.02 -11.78
N GLY A 248 4.74 -29.90 -11.98
CA GLY A 248 5.29 -28.93 -12.94
C GLY A 248 5.27 -27.48 -12.47
N LEU A 249 5.54 -27.21 -11.19
CA LEU A 249 5.64 -25.86 -10.62
C LEU A 249 6.48 -24.92 -11.48
N ALA A 250 5.94 -23.74 -11.78
CA ALA A 250 6.66 -22.62 -12.39
C ALA A 250 7.84 -22.18 -11.50
N PRO A 251 8.85 -21.46 -12.02
CA PRO A 251 10.02 -21.03 -11.26
C PRO A 251 9.70 -20.35 -9.92
N GLU A 252 8.67 -19.50 -9.90
CA GLU A 252 8.17 -18.86 -8.68
C GLU A 252 7.66 -19.88 -7.63
N GLY A 253 6.96 -20.92 -8.10
CA GLY A 253 6.48 -22.02 -7.24
C GLY A 253 7.60 -22.88 -6.68
N ARG A 254 8.62 -23.19 -7.50
CA ARG A 254 9.81 -23.93 -7.07
C ARG A 254 10.60 -23.14 -6.03
N LEU A 255 10.75 -21.83 -6.21
CA LEU A 255 11.39 -20.97 -5.21
C LEU A 255 10.62 -20.98 -3.88
N LEU A 256 9.30 -20.87 -3.94
CA LEU A 256 8.45 -20.94 -2.76
C LEU A 256 8.53 -22.31 -2.08
N LEU A 257 8.52 -23.40 -2.85
CA LEU A 257 8.68 -24.76 -2.34
C LEU A 257 10.00 -24.92 -1.57
N ALA A 258 11.09 -24.39 -2.10
CA ALA A 258 12.37 -24.38 -1.41
C ALA A 258 12.33 -23.58 -0.10
N GLN A 259 11.66 -22.43 -0.08
CA GLN A 259 11.45 -21.63 1.13
C GLN A 259 10.65 -22.39 2.18
N VAL A 260 9.62 -23.13 1.76
CA VAL A 260 8.79 -23.95 2.65
C VAL A 260 9.59 -25.12 3.24
N HIS A 261 10.38 -25.85 2.42
CA HIS A 261 11.27 -26.91 2.93
C HIS A 261 12.28 -26.35 3.95
N ALA A 262 12.90 -25.21 3.67
CA ALA A 262 13.82 -24.59 4.61
C ALA A 262 13.14 -24.19 5.93
N ALA A 263 11.92 -23.64 5.86
CA ALA A 263 11.15 -23.29 7.05
C ALA A 263 10.64 -24.52 7.83
N ALA A 264 10.42 -25.64 7.15
CA ALA A 264 10.10 -26.92 7.77
C ALA A 264 11.31 -27.64 8.38
N GLY A 265 12.54 -27.09 8.21
CA GLY A 265 13.77 -27.67 8.70
C GLY A 265 14.42 -28.70 7.76
N ASP A 266 13.88 -28.92 6.56
CA ASP A 266 14.40 -29.85 5.56
C ASP A 266 15.36 -29.11 4.59
N ALA A 267 16.54 -28.79 5.11
CA ALA A 267 17.54 -28.04 4.36
C ALA A 267 18.05 -28.77 3.10
N GLU A 268 18.13 -30.12 3.13
CA GLU A 268 18.63 -30.89 1.99
C GLU A 268 17.64 -30.89 0.83
N LYS A 269 16.35 -31.05 1.09
CA LYS A 269 15.34 -30.89 0.04
C LYS A 269 15.29 -29.48 -0.50
N ALA A 270 15.36 -28.46 0.37
CA ALA A 270 15.45 -27.07 -0.07
C ALA A 270 16.65 -26.85 -1.02
N LYS A 271 17.83 -27.36 -0.67
CA LYS A 271 19.03 -27.31 -1.55
C LYS A 271 18.78 -27.99 -2.90
N GLN A 272 18.16 -29.16 -2.88
CA GLN A 272 17.89 -29.89 -4.11
C GLN A 272 16.95 -29.11 -5.03
N VAL A 273 15.81 -28.65 -4.50
CA VAL A 273 14.85 -27.85 -5.27
C VAL A 273 15.49 -26.57 -5.84
N LEU A 274 16.38 -25.92 -5.07
CA LEU A 274 17.08 -24.73 -5.55
C LEU A 274 18.12 -25.04 -6.63
N ARG A 275 18.86 -26.16 -6.53
CA ARG A 275 19.77 -26.60 -7.58
C ARG A 275 19.03 -26.87 -8.88
N ASP A 276 17.92 -27.59 -8.79
CA ASP A 276 17.08 -27.90 -9.95
C ASP A 276 16.46 -26.64 -10.56
N LEU A 277 16.04 -25.67 -9.73
CA LEU A 277 15.55 -24.37 -10.18
C LEU A 277 16.64 -23.59 -10.93
N VAL A 278 17.83 -23.45 -10.35
CA VAL A 278 18.94 -22.71 -10.98
C VAL A 278 19.37 -23.40 -12.29
N ALA A 279 19.49 -24.73 -12.31
CA ALA A 279 19.81 -25.48 -13.51
C ALA A 279 18.74 -25.34 -14.60
N PHE A 280 17.46 -25.39 -14.22
CA PHE A 280 16.35 -25.13 -15.14
C PHE A 280 16.43 -23.74 -15.75
N LEU A 281 16.65 -22.70 -14.94
CA LEU A 281 16.75 -21.31 -15.41
C LEU A 281 17.99 -21.05 -16.27
N ASP A 282 19.08 -21.77 -16.03
CA ASP A 282 20.28 -21.69 -16.89
C ASP A 282 20.00 -22.15 -18.33
N LEU A 283 19.05 -23.07 -18.50
CA LEU A 283 18.64 -23.59 -19.81
C LEU A 283 17.52 -22.78 -20.46
N GLU A 284 16.47 -22.49 -19.70
CA GLU A 284 15.23 -21.88 -20.23
C GLU A 284 15.28 -20.35 -20.30
N ASP A 285 16.02 -19.68 -19.41
CA ASP A 285 16.16 -18.23 -19.39
C ASP A 285 17.62 -17.75 -19.26
N PRO A 286 18.52 -18.15 -20.19
CA PRO A 286 19.97 -17.89 -20.09
C PRO A 286 20.32 -16.40 -20.08
N HIS A 287 19.40 -15.53 -20.52
CA HIS A 287 19.60 -14.09 -20.61
C HIS A 287 18.87 -13.29 -19.52
N ASP A 288 18.31 -13.95 -18.52
CA ASP A 288 17.57 -13.33 -17.41
C ASP A 288 16.40 -12.43 -17.91
N ALA A 289 15.73 -12.88 -18.97
CA ALA A 289 14.68 -12.08 -19.61
C ALA A 289 13.41 -12.02 -18.75
N GLN A 290 13.00 -13.18 -18.23
CA GLN A 290 11.72 -13.35 -17.55
C GLN A 290 11.86 -13.61 -16.04
N TYR A 291 12.82 -14.47 -15.63
CA TYR A 291 12.90 -15.04 -14.28
C TYR A 291 14.13 -14.57 -13.48
N ILE A 292 14.56 -13.33 -13.70
CA ILE A 292 15.74 -12.76 -12.99
C ILE A 292 15.58 -12.81 -11.46
N ARG A 293 14.37 -12.58 -10.96
CA ARG A 293 14.09 -12.56 -9.53
C ARG A 293 14.29 -13.95 -8.94
N GLU A 294 13.63 -14.95 -9.53
CA GLU A 294 13.67 -16.34 -9.08
C GLU A 294 15.09 -16.90 -9.14
N ARG A 295 15.86 -16.52 -10.17
CA ARG A 295 17.27 -16.88 -10.30
C ARG A 295 18.12 -16.28 -9.18
N VAL A 296 18.02 -14.96 -8.97
CA VAL A 296 18.84 -14.28 -7.96
C VAL A 296 18.47 -14.74 -6.55
N GLU A 297 17.18 -14.79 -6.22
CA GLU A 297 16.71 -15.26 -4.91
C GLU A 297 17.08 -16.74 -4.70
N GLY A 298 16.97 -17.57 -5.73
CA GLY A 298 17.38 -18.97 -5.69
C GLY A 298 18.86 -19.16 -5.42
N MET A 299 19.74 -18.43 -6.13
CA MET A 299 21.19 -18.48 -5.91
C MET A 299 21.58 -17.96 -4.52
N VAL A 300 20.96 -16.86 -4.09
CA VAL A 300 21.18 -16.26 -2.77
C VAL A 300 20.76 -17.22 -1.65
N MET A 301 19.61 -17.86 -1.78
CA MET A 301 19.15 -18.83 -0.80
C MET A 301 20.00 -20.08 -0.78
N LEU A 302 20.37 -20.61 -1.95
CA LEU A 302 21.25 -21.78 -2.08
C LEU A 302 22.63 -21.51 -1.48
N SER A 303 23.18 -20.29 -1.66
CA SER A 303 24.45 -19.91 -1.06
C SER A 303 24.41 -19.92 0.48
N GLY A 304 23.27 -19.53 1.07
CA GLY A 304 23.07 -19.55 2.52
C GLY A 304 22.91 -20.96 3.11
N LEU A 305 22.44 -21.91 2.30
CA LEU A 305 22.27 -23.30 2.70
C LEU A 305 23.53 -24.16 2.41
N THR A 306 24.48 -23.64 1.63
CA THR A 306 25.67 -24.39 1.21
C THR A 306 26.77 -24.24 2.27
N GLU A 307 27.30 -25.35 2.78
CA GLU A 307 28.39 -25.37 3.73
C GLU A 307 29.74 -24.98 3.10
N ASN A 308 29.91 -25.27 1.81
CA ASN A 308 31.10 -24.90 1.04
C ASN A 308 31.10 -23.40 0.75
N LEU A 309 31.96 -22.66 1.42
CA LEU A 309 32.07 -21.20 1.27
C LEU A 309 32.46 -20.76 -0.14
N GLU A 310 33.33 -21.51 -0.84
CA GLU A 310 33.69 -21.23 -2.23
C GLU A 310 32.49 -21.43 -3.17
N GLY A 311 31.71 -22.50 -2.98
CA GLY A 311 30.47 -22.72 -3.70
C GLY A 311 29.44 -21.60 -3.43
N GLY A 312 29.30 -21.18 -2.17
CA GLY A 312 28.44 -20.06 -1.79
C GLY A 312 28.86 -18.74 -2.43
N ARG A 313 30.17 -18.45 -2.43
CA ARG A 313 30.76 -17.29 -3.10
C ARG A 313 30.44 -17.29 -4.60
N ALA A 314 30.73 -18.40 -5.27
CA ALA A 314 30.50 -18.52 -6.72
C ALA A 314 29.03 -18.28 -7.10
N LEU A 315 28.07 -18.77 -6.29
CA LEU A 315 26.65 -18.53 -6.51
C LEU A 315 26.28 -17.03 -6.38
N LEU A 316 26.81 -16.36 -5.36
CA LEU A 316 26.55 -14.93 -5.15
C LEU A 316 27.21 -14.06 -6.23
N GLU A 317 28.41 -14.40 -6.68
CA GLU A 317 29.07 -13.72 -7.82
C GLU A 317 28.25 -13.87 -9.11
N ARG A 318 27.73 -15.08 -9.38
CA ARG A 318 26.80 -15.31 -10.51
C ARG A 318 25.51 -14.49 -10.38
N ALA A 319 24.95 -14.39 -9.19
CA ALA A 319 23.78 -13.57 -8.92
C ALA A 319 24.06 -12.08 -9.22
N LEU A 320 25.23 -11.56 -8.80
CA LEU A 320 25.65 -10.19 -9.14
C LEU A 320 25.77 -9.98 -10.64
N VAL A 321 26.39 -10.91 -11.38
CA VAL A 321 26.52 -10.82 -12.84
C VAL A 321 25.14 -10.74 -13.51
N ALA A 322 24.17 -11.55 -13.07
CA ALA A 322 22.80 -11.51 -13.57
C ALA A 322 22.12 -10.15 -13.30
N ILE A 323 22.24 -9.63 -12.08
CA ILE A 323 21.71 -8.33 -11.70
C ILE A 323 22.33 -7.20 -12.55
N GLU A 324 23.65 -7.17 -12.68
CA GLU A 324 24.36 -6.14 -13.44
C GLU A 324 23.99 -6.17 -14.95
N ARG A 325 23.80 -7.37 -15.52
CA ARG A 325 23.32 -7.53 -16.89
C ARG A 325 21.94 -6.87 -17.06
N LYS A 326 21.00 -7.20 -16.16
CA LYS A 326 19.63 -6.66 -16.22
C LYS A 326 19.59 -5.15 -15.93
N ARG A 327 20.41 -4.68 -14.98
CA ARG A 327 20.57 -3.27 -14.65
C ARG A 327 20.94 -2.41 -15.85
N LYS A 328 21.85 -2.91 -16.71
CA LYS A 328 22.26 -2.21 -17.94
C LYS A 328 21.12 -2.04 -18.95
N LEU A 329 20.16 -2.95 -18.94
CA LEU A 329 19.01 -2.98 -19.86
C LEU A 329 17.77 -2.27 -19.30
N SER A 330 17.74 -1.98 -17.99
CA SER A 330 16.57 -1.41 -17.31
C SER A 330 16.60 0.12 -17.27
N SER A 331 15.43 0.73 -17.40
CA SER A 331 15.21 2.15 -17.13
C SER A 331 15.22 2.48 -15.62
N ASP A 332 14.80 1.55 -14.77
CA ASP A 332 14.80 1.70 -13.31
C ASP A 332 16.01 1.00 -12.67
N ARG A 333 17.15 1.68 -12.73
CA ARG A 333 18.41 1.16 -12.19
C ARG A 333 18.42 1.03 -10.67
N ARG A 334 17.64 1.86 -9.95
CA ARG A 334 17.67 1.90 -8.48
C ARG A 334 17.27 0.59 -7.82
N VAL A 335 16.30 -0.11 -8.41
CA VAL A 335 15.87 -1.42 -7.89
C VAL A 335 17.00 -2.44 -7.98
N TYR A 336 17.73 -2.46 -9.11
CA TYR A 336 18.85 -3.38 -9.31
C TYR A 336 20.08 -2.98 -8.48
N ASP A 337 20.30 -1.68 -8.23
CA ASP A 337 21.34 -1.21 -7.32
C ASP A 337 21.07 -1.70 -5.89
N ALA A 338 19.83 -1.64 -5.42
CA ALA A 338 19.45 -2.16 -4.12
C ALA A 338 19.65 -3.68 -4.02
N TRP A 339 19.25 -4.43 -5.05
CA TRP A 339 19.48 -5.89 -5.10
C TRP A 339 20.96 -6.25 -5.13
N ALA A 340 21.74 -5.57 -5.96
CA ALA A 340 23.19 -5.79 -6.01
C ALA A 340 23.83 -5.54 -4.64
N GLY A 341 23.38 -4.50 -3.95
CA GLY A 341 23.84 -4.20 -2.60
C GLY A 341 23.52 -5.31 -1.59
N GLU A 342 22.31 -5.86 -1.61
CA GLU A 342 21.91 -7.01 -0.77
C GLU A 342 22.83 -8.22 -1.02
N VAL A 343 23.10 -8.55 -2.29
CA VAL A 343 23.97 -9.67 -2.65
C VAL A 343 25.43 -9.39 -2.22
N ARG A 344 25.91 -8.14 -2.36
CA ARG A 344 27.25 -7.74 -1.91
C ARG A 344 27.42 -7.85 -0.41
N ILE A 345 26.40 -7.52 0.39
CA ILE A 345 26.42 -7.74 1.84
C ILE A 345 26.54 -9.23 2.18
N ARG A 346 25.86 -10.11 1.43
CA ARG A 346 26.01 -11.55 1.62
C ARG A 346 27.40 -12.06 1.20
N LEU A 347 27.95 -11.52 0.12
CA LEU A 347 29.33 -11.79 -0.28
C LEU A 347 30.32 -11.36 0.79
N PHE A 348 30.14 -10.18 1.36
CA PHE A 348 30.93 -9.71 2.48
C PHE A 348 30.97 -10.74 3.63
N LYS A 349 29.80 -11.29 4.03
CA LYS A 349 29.71 -12.36 5.03
C LYS A 349 30.51 -13.60 4.69
N VAL A 350 30.27 -14.13 3.49
CA VAL A 350 30.93 -15.37 3.03
C VAL A 350 32.44 -15.17 2.98
N LEU A 351 32.90 -14.07 2.41
CA LEU A 351 34.32 -13.74 2.28
C LEU A 351 35.03 -13.55 3.64
N LEU A 352 34.36 -12.94 4.62
CA LEU A 352 34.91 -12.86 5.98
C LEU A 352 35.09 -14.25 6.62
N ARG A 353 34.14 -15.16 6.40
CA ARG A 353 34.19 -16.55 6.91
C ARG A 353 35.29 -17.38 6.28
N MET A 354 35.71 -17.08 5.03
CA MET A 354 36.81 -17.76 4.35
C MET A 354 38.18 -17.56 5.03
N ASN A 355 38.28 -16.57 5.89
CA ASN A 355 39.39 -16.36 6.84
C ASN A 355 40.78 -16.25 6.21
N ASN A 356 40.91 -15.77 4.97
CA ASN A 356 42.18 -15.46 4.35
C ASN A 356 42.31 -13.94 4.05
N PRO A 357 43.51 -13.37 3.98
CA PRO A 357 43.69 -11.91 3.83
C PRO A 357 43.10 -11.34 2.53
N GLU A 358 43.15 -12.08 1.42
CA GLU A 358 42.62 -11.65 0.12
C GLU A 358 41.09 -11.60 0.15
N SER A 359 40.44 -12.64 0.67
CA SER A 359 39.00 -12.65 0.83
C SER A 359 38.49 -11.56 1.77
N ARG A 360 39.23 -11.26 2.84
CA ARG A 360 38.89 -10.16 3.77
C ARG A 360 38.96 -8.81 3.06
N LEU A 361 40.01 -8.57 2.26
CA LEU A 361 40.15 -7.33 1.49
C LEU A 361 38.99 -7.19 0.49
N LEU A 362 38.69 -8.25 -0.27
CA LEU A 362 37.58 -8.28 -1.22
C LEU A 362 36.21 -8.11 -0.50
N ALA A 363 36.07 -8.62 0.73
CA ALA A 363 34.88 -8.41 1.54
C ALA A 363 34.59 -6.91 1.74
N PHE A 364 35.59 -6.14 2.15
CA PHE A 364 35.43 -4.70 2.35
C PHE A 364 35.19 -3.93 1.06
N GLU A 365 35.74 -4.37 -0.07
CA GLU A 365 35.40 -3.82 -1.38
C GLU A 365 33.90 -4.00 -1.71
N HIS A 366 33.35 -5.18 -1.45
CA HIS A 366 31.91 -5.42 -1.62
C HIS A 366 31.07 -4.61 -0.66
N PHE A 367 31.54 -4.42 0.57
CA PHE A 367 30.86 -3.59 1.56
C PHE A 367 30.81 -2.11 1.15
N ASP A 368 31.92 -1.57 0.67
CA ASP A 368 32.01 -0.22 0.13
C ASP A 368 31.06 -0.01 -1.06
N ASN A 369 31.06 -0.96 -1.99
CA ASN A 369 30.15 -0.94 -3.12
C ASN A 369 28.67 -1.03 -2.71
N ALA A 370 28.35 -1.76 -1.65
CA ALA A 370 27.00 -1.83 -1.09
C ALA A 370 26.59 -0.49 -0.45
N ILE A 371 27.48 0.18 0.27
CA ILE A 371 27.25 1.50 0.84
C ILE A 371 27.01 2.54 -0.27
N ALA A 372 27.87 2.54 -1.30
CA ALA A 372 27.79 3.49 -2.41
C ALA A 372 26.52 3.32 -3.25
N ALA A 373 26.03 2.09 -3.40
CA ALA A 373 24.83 1.76 -4.19
C ALA A 373 23.50 2.12 -3.50
N ALA A 374 23.51 2.83 -2.37
CA ALA A 374 22.32 3.12 -1.57
C ALA A 374 21.48 1.86 -1.24
N THR A 375 22.17 0.75 -0.98
CA THR A 375 21.59 -0.47 -0.42
C THR A 375 20.78 -0.11 0.81
N PRO A 376 19.70 -0.85 1.16
CA PRO A 376 18.95 -0.57 2.39
C PRO A 376 19.90 -0.37 3.57
N PRO A 377 20.01 0.85 4.12
CA PRO A 377 21.08 1.18 5.08
C PRO A 377 21.04 0.31 6.33
N TYR A 378 19.83 -0.17 6.68
CA TYR A 378 19.63 -1.04 7.84
C TYR A 378 20.39 -2.37 7.71
N ARG A 379 20.52 -2.95 6.50
CA ARG A 379 21.25 -4.20 6.29
C ARG A 379 22.76 -4.00 6.50
N ALA A 380 23.32 -2.95 5.93
CA ALA A 380 24.71 -2.62 6.12
C ALA A 380 25.00 -2.22 7.58
N GLY A 381 24.05 -1.54 8.24
CA GLY A 381 24.15 -1.17 9.65
C GLY A 381 24.08 -2.38 10.58
N GLU A 382 23.17 -3.33 10.35
CA GLU A 382 23.11 -4.60 11.09
C GLU A 382 24.42 -5.37 10.97
N MET A 383 25.00 -5.39 9.78
CA MET A 383 26.28 -6.03 9.51
C MET A 383 27.43 -5.39 10.28
N LEU A 384 27.50 -4.05 10.21
CA LEU A 384 28.50 -3.30 10.92
C LEU A 384 28.39 -3.53 12.43
N ASN A 385 27.17 -3.54 12.97
CA ASN A 385 26.90 -3.85 14.37
C ASN A 385 27.30 -5.29 14.74
N GLY A 386 27.11 -6.24 13.83
CA GLY A 386 27.53 -7.64 14.05
C GLY A 386 29.04 -7.84 14.08
N LEU A 387 29.84 -6.99 13.38
CA LEU A 387 31.31 -7.01 13.45
C LEU A 387 31.83 -6.43 14.76
N VAL A 388 31.09 -5.43 15.28
CA VAL A 388 31.49 -4.68 16.48
C VAL A 388 30.26 -4.58 17.36
N ASP A 389 30.13 -5.49 18.32
CA ASP A 389 28.97 -5.47 19.23
C ASP A 389 29.08 -4.29 20.21
N VAL A 390 28.38 -3.22 19.83
CA VAL A 390 28.32 -1.99 20.65
C VAL A 390 27.66 -2.25 22.00
N ALA A 391 26.74 -3.21 22.08
CA ALA A 391 26.02 -3.53 23.31
C ALA A 391 26.93 -4.20 24.34
N SER A 392 27.67 -5.22 23.93
CA SER A 392 28.58 -5.97 24.82
C SER A 392 29.93 -5.31 25.01
N GLY A 393 30.26 -4.28 24.24
CA GLY A 393 31.59 -3.73 24.20
C GLY A 393 32.64 -4.66 23.58
N TYR A 394 32.18 -5.57 22.72
CA TYR A 394 32.99 -6.58 22.06
C TYR A 394 33.25 -6.24 20.59
N SER A 395 34.45 -6.53 20.11
CA SER A 395 34.79 -6.41 18.69
C SER A 395 35.38 -7.71 18.17
N LEU A 396 34.87 -8.16 17.01
CA LEU A 396 35.45 -9.29 16.27
C LEU A 396 36.70 -8.90 15.47
N LEU A 397 37.04 -7.61 15.43
CA LEU A 397 38.17 -7.09 14.68
C LEU A 397 39.47 -7.42 15.41
N SER A 398 40.18 -8.42 14.93
CA SER A 398 41.52 -8.77 15.40
C SER A 398 42.58 -7.80 14.85
N GLY A 399 43.78 -7.82 15.39
CA GLY A 399 44.91 -7.03 14.85
C GLY A 399 45.19 -7.27 13.37
N GLN A 400 45.08 -8.52 12.90
CA GLN A 400 45.21 -8.85 11.49
C GLN A 400 44.06 -8.24 10.64
N MET A 401 42.86 -8.19 11.18
CA MET A 401 41.74 -7.54 10.52
C MET A 401 41.94 -6.03 10.42
N LEU A 402 42.43 -5.39 11.45
CA LEU A 402 42.75 -3.96 11.43
C LEU A 402 43.81 -3.61 10.36
N GLU A 403 44.81 -4.45 10.15
CA GLU A 403 45.74 -4.28 9.03
C GLU A 403 45.07 -4.35 7.65
N VAL A 404 44.12 -5.28 7.49
CA VAL A 404 43.30 -5.37 6.27
C VAL A 404 42.45 -4.14 6.07
N LEU A 405 41.82 -3.63 7.14
CA LEU A 405 41.02 -2.42 7.11
C LEU A 405 41.80 -1.18 6.68
N VAL A 406 43.03 -1.04 7.21
CA VAL A 406 43.94 0.04 6.81
C VAL A 406 44.27 -0.05 5.32
N LYS A 407 44.54 -1.26 4.82
CA LYS A 407 44.81 -1.48 3.39
C LYS A 407 43.58 -1.24 2.51
N ALA A 408 42.39 -1.61 2.96
CA ALA A 408 41.16 -1.40 2.20
C ALA A 408 40.88 0.11 2.04
N GLY A 409 41.01 0.90 3.10
CA GLY A 409 40.92 2.38 3.03
C GLY A 409 39.60 2.97 2.60
N GLY A 410 38.59 2.15 2.35
CA GLY A 410 37.29 2.56 1.87
C GLY A 410 36.35 3.02 2.99
N SER A 411 35.14 3.45 2.59
CA SER A 411 34.13 3.94 3.52
C SER A 411 33.72 2.89 4.56
N GLY A 412 33.51 1.66 4.16
CA GLY A 412 33.15 0.55 5.07
C GLY A 412 34.28 0.16 6.02
N ALA A 413 35.52 0.19 5.53
CA ALA A 413 36.68 -0.02 6.37
C ALA A 413 36.80 1.06 7.47
N HIS A 414 36.61 2.32 7.09
CA HIS A 414 36.58 3.42 8.05
C HIS A 414 35.40 3.32 9.03
N LEU A 415 34.22 2.90 8.60
CA LEU A 415 33.10 2.64 9.51
C LEU A 415 33.42 1.53 10.53
N ALA A 416 34.01 0.42 10.07
CA ALA A 416 34.39 -0.66 10.96
C ALA A 416 35.46 -0.20 11.97
N MET A 417 36.47 0.58 11.54
CA MET A 417 37.48 1.17 12.43
C MET A 417 36.88 2.19 13.41
N ALA A 418 35.89 2.99 12.95
CA ALA A 418 35.15 3.92 13.80
C ALA A 418 34.42 3.20 14.93
N MET A 419 33.70 2.13 14.57
CA MET A 419 32.94 1.31 15.53
C MET A 419 33.86 0.58 16.50
N ASP A 420 34.96 0.02 16.03
CA ASP A 420 35.98 -0.62 16.91
C ASP A 420 36.55 0.37 17.92
N ALA A 421 36.98 1.55 17.46
CA ALA A 421 37.45 2.62 18.32
C ALA A 421 36.40 3.08 19.33
N TRP A 422 35.15 3.21 18.89
CA TRP A 422 34.02 3.58 19.74
C TRP A 422 33.76 2.57 20.85
N VAL A 423 33.72 1.28 20.51
CA VAL A 423 33.56 0.18 21.48
C VAL A 423 34.72 0.17 22.47
N GLY A 424 35.95 0.40 22.00
CA GLY A 424 37.16 0.55 22.82
C GLY A 424 37.22 1.82 23.68
N GLY A 425 36.23 2.74 23.53
CA GLY A 425 36.17 3.99 24.29
C GLY A 425 37.02 5.14 23.74
N ASP A 426 37.67 4.96 22.58
CA ASP A 426 38.48 5.99 21.91
C ASP A 426 37.56 6.87 21.00
N LYS A 427 36.90 7.85 21.63
CA LYS A 427 36.00 8.77 20.93
C LYS A 427 36.71 9.63 19.88
N VAL A 428 37.97 9.98 20.09
CA VAL A 428 38.72 10.82 19.14
C VAL A 428 38.98 10.07 17.85
N LYS A 429 39.48 8.83 17.98
CA LYS A 429 39.73 7.95 16.84
C LYS A 429 38.42 7.59 16.14
N ALA A 430 37.36 7.31 16.87
CA ALA A 430 36.04 7.04 16.33
C ALA A 430 35.53 8.23 15.46
N LYS A 431 35.58 9.45 16.01
CA LYS A 431 35.19 10.68 15.29
C LYS A 431 36.00 10.91 14.02
N LEU A 432 37.33 10.68 14.08
CA LEU A 432 38.19 10.77 12.91
C LEU A 432 37.74 9.82 11.79
N HIS A 433 37.52 8.55 12.12
CA HIS A 433 37.14 7.56 11.12
C HIS A 433 35.70 7.74 10.60
N VAL A 434 34.75 8.23 11.40
CA VAL A 434 33.44 8.64 10.94
C VAL A 434 33.55 9.77 9.91
N GLY A 435 34.38 10.78 10.18
CA GLY A 435 34.66 11.88 9.25
C GLY A 435 35.27 11.42 7.92
N LEU A 436 36.27 10.53 8.02
CA LEU A 436 36.93 9.93 6.83
C LEU A 436 35.92 9.10 6.02
N SER A 437 35.12 8.28 6.67
CA SER A 437 34.08 7.50 5.99
C SER A 437 33.06 8.39 5.27
N ASN A 438 32.61 9.45 5.92
CA ASN A 438 31.67 10.42 5.32
C ASN A 438 32.27 11.16 4.12
N SER A 439 33.56 11.45 4.15
CA SER A 439 34.27 12.10 3.02
C SER A 439 34.37 11.20 1.79
N VAL A 440 34.46 9.87 1.99
CA VAL A 440 34.46 8.87 0.90
C VAL A 440 33.05 8.62 0.39
N SER A 441 32.08 8.43 1.27
CA SER A 441 30.68 8.20 0.92
C SER A 441 29.72 8.83 1.93
N PRO A 442 28.91 9.83 1.56
CA PRO A 442 27.90 10.42 2.44
C PRO A 442 26.87 9.40 2.96
N SER A 443 26.64 8.30 2.23
CA SER A 443 25.74 7.22 2.65
C SER A 443 26.25 6.46 3.90
N SER A 444 27.52 6.59 4.24
CA SER A 444 28.13 5.93 5.41
C SER A 444 27.49 6.35 6.73
N LEU A 445 27.10 7.63 6.87
CA LEU A 445 26.41 8.10 8.07
C LEU A 445 25.04 7.48 8.24
N ILE A 446 24.34 7.17 7.14
CA ILE A 446 23.06 6.47 7.19
C ILE A 446 23.26 5.03 7.67
N VAL A 447 24.32 4.37 7.21
CA VAL A 447 24.70 3.02 7.67
C VAL A 447 25.05 3.05 9.17
N LEU A 448 25.80 4.03 9.61
CA LEU A 448 26.17 4.17 11.03
C LEU A 448 24.95 4.44 11.92
N ARG A 449 24.00 5.27 11.49
CA ARG A 449 22.72 5.49 12.16
C ARG A 449 21.91 4.19 12.27
N SER A 450 21.90 3.40 11.20
CA SER A 450 21.23 2.10 11.20
C SER A 450 21.92 1.10 12.15
N ALA A 451 23.25 1.13 12.26
CA ALA A 451 23.98 0.32 13.23
C ALA A 451 23.61 0.71 14.67
N ALA A 452 23.52 2.01 14.98
CA ALA A 452 23.10 2.50 16.28
C ALA A 452 21.68 2.04 16.65
N THR A 453 20.73 2.15 15.72
CA THR A 453 19.34 1.69 15.94
C THR A 453 19.24 0.18 16.09
N ALA A 454 20.02 -0.61 15.34
CA ALA A 454 20.07 -2.06 15.46
C ALA A 454 20.63 -2.47 16.84
N SER A 455 21.71 -1.82 17.30
CA SER A 455 22.27 -2.04 18.63
C SER A 455 21.27 -1.78 19.75
N ALA A 456 20.46 -0.72 19.64
CA ALA A 456 19.44 -0.38 20.64
C ALA A 456 18.32 -1.43 20.77
N LYS A 457 18.05 -2.21 19.74
CA LYS A 457 17.09 -3.34 19.76
C LYS A 457 17.58 -4.51 20.61
N GLY A 458 18.87 -4.61 20.87
CA GLY A 458 19.44 -5.69 21.69
C GLY A 458 19.63 -7.00 20.95
N GLY A 459 19.87 -6.97 19.65
CA GLY A 459 20.20 -8.15 18.88
C GLY A 459 20.91 -7.80 17.58
N SER A 460 21.94 -8.54 17.21
CA SER A 460 22.37 -8.61 15.84
C SER A 460 21.30 -9.42 15.10
N ALA A 461 20.45 -8.76 14.34
CA ALA A 461 19.32 -9.41 13.69
C ALA A 461 19.75 -10.39 12.60
N ASP A 462 20.98 -10.31 12.15
CA ASP A 462 21.50 -11.19 11.12
C ASP A 462 22.71 -11.93 11.65
N GLN A 463 22.44 -13.10 12.08
CA GLN A 463 23.41 -14.04 12.58
C GLN A 463 24.50 -14.26 11.52
N LEU A 464 25.61 -13.58 11.71
CA LEU A 464 26.87 -14.03 11.13
C LEU A 464 27.36 -15.28 11.89
N ASP A 465 26.52 -16.20 12.30
CA ASP A 465 26.86 -17.35 13.15
C ASP A 465 27.83 -17.03 14.33
N PHE A 466 27.98 -15.76 14.64
CA PHE A 466 28.76 -15.24 15.75
C PHE A 466 27.87 -15.10 16.98
N ASN A 467 27.10 -16.12 17.29
CA ASN A 467 26.21 -16.21 18.45
C ASN A 467 27.01 -16.29 19.77
N ILE A 468 27.94 -15.35 19.98
CA ILE A 468 28.85 -15.51 21.11
C ILE A 468 28.40 -14.78 22.37
N PHE A 469 27.58 -13.72 22.27
CA PHE A 469 27.21 -12.95 23.45
C PHE A 469 25.82 -12.31 23.39
N GLN A 470 24.98 -12.66 24.35
CA GLN A 470 23.82 -11.87 24.75
C GLN A 470 24.26 -10.80 25.76
N GLY A 471 24.53 -9.59 25.30
CA GLY A 471 24.88 -8.48 26.16
C GLY A 471 23.70 -7.90 26.95
N ASP A 472 24.00 -7.23 28.07
CA ASP A 472 22.98 -6.53 28.87
C ASP A 472 22.35 -5.39 28.08
N ASN A 473 21.05 -5.54 27.82
CA ASN A 473 20.25 -4.60 27.02
C ASN A 473 20.25 -3.14 27.53
N LYS A 474 20.64 -2.89 28.79
CA LYS A 474 20.68 -1.52 29.34
C LYS A 474 21.90 -0.73 28.86
N SER A 475 23.03 -1.40 28.66
CA SER A 475 24.23 -0.72 28.19
C SER A 475 24.16 -0.37 26.70
N SER A 476 23.46 -1.14 25.89
CA SER A 476 23.30 -0.91 24.44
C SER A 476 22.55 0.36 24.12
N TYR A 477 21.52 0.65 24.90
CA TYR A 477 20.67 1.82 24.73
C TYR A 477 21.44 3.14 24.79
N GLN A 478 22.22 3.34 25.88
CA GLN A 478 23.00 4.57 26.07
C GLN A 478 24.12 4.69 25.01
N LYS A 479 24.82 3.59 24.74
CA LYS A 479 25.86 3.57 23.71
C LYS A 479 25.30 3.92 22.31
N SER A 480 24.09 3.46 21.98
CA SER A 480 23.43 3.81 20.72
C SER A 480 23.13 5.30 20.65
N LEU A 481 22.62 5.90 21.73
CA LEU A 481 22.35 7.34 21.77
C LEU A 481 23.65 8.15 21.63
N ASP A 482 24.70 7.75 22.35
CA ASP A 482 26.00 8.42 22.28
C ASP A 482 26.63 8.31 20.88
N LEU A 483 26.44 7.18 20.18
CA LEU A 483 26.88 7.02 18.78
C LEU A 483 26.12 7.95 17.83
N LEU A 484 24.85 8.14 18.06
CA LEU A 484 24.03 9.10 17.30
C LEU A 484 24.48 10.55 17.54
N ASP A 485 24.87 10.88 18.79
CA ASP A 485 25.46 12.19 19.11
C ASP A 485 26.79 12.43 18.40
N LEU A 486 27.65 11.41 18.31
CA LEU A 486 28.87 11.48 17.54
C LEU A 486 28.65 11.80 16.07
N ILE A 487 27.61 11.25 15.47
CA ILE A 487 27.25 11.53 14.07
C ILE A 487 26.90 13.01 13.89
N VAL A 488 26.13 13.60 14.80
CA VAL A 488 25.77 15.04 14.75
C VAL A 488 27.01 15.91 14.94
N GLU A 489 27.96 15.49 15.81
CA GLU A 489 29.25 16.19 15.99
C GLU A 489 30.11 16.19 14.72
N VAL A 490 30.01 15.16 13.87
CA VAL A 490 30.74 15.06 12.60
C VAL A 490 30.01 15.81 11.47
N ASP A 491 28.69 15.68 11.40
CA ASP A 491 27.86 16.34 10.39
C ASP A 491 26.54 16.83 11.00
N PHE A 492 26.50 18.12 11.36
CA PHE A 492 25.32 18.75 11.96
C PHE A 492 24.07 18.66 11.08
N LYS A 493 24.21 18.52 9.75
CA LYS A 493 23.06 18.32 8.84
C LYS A 493 22.27 17.06 9.14
N GLN A 494 22.84 16.11 9.89
CA GLN A 494 22.17 14.90 10.32
C GLN A 494 21.31 15.09 11.59
N SER A 495 21.33 16.27 12.23
CA SER A 495 20.64 16.53 13.52
C SER A 495 19.17 16.11 13.53
N ILE A 496 18.41 16.49 12.50
CA ILE A 496 16.99 16.15 12.34
C ILE A 496 16.80 14.63 12.18
N ASN A 497 17.59 14.01 11.31
CA ASN A 497 17.50 12.57 11.07
C ASN A 497 17.87 11.78 12.32
N VAL A 498 18.90 12.22 13.04
CA VAL A 498 19.31 11.64 14.31
C VAL A 498 18.24 11.83 15.38
N ALA A 499 17.54 12.96 15.40
CA ALA A 499 16.41 13.16 16.30
C ALA A 499 15.30 12.12 16.08
N PHE A 500 14.96 11.81 14.84
CA PHE A 500 13.99 10.74 14.53
C PHE A 500 14.49 9.35 14.97
N ASP A 501 15.76 9.04 14.74
CA ASP A 501 16.35 7.78 15.19
C ASP A 501 16.33 7.66 16.73
N LYS A 502 16.63 8.75 17.44
CA LYS A 502 16.51 8.82 18.90
C LYS A 502 15.08 8.65 19.38
N CYS A 503 14.08 9.25 18.69
CA CYS A 503 12.66 9.01 18.99
C CYS A 503 12.31 7.53 18.91
N TYR A 504 12.80 6.84 17.87
CA TYR A 504 12.62 5.40 17.75
C TYR A 504 13.26 4.65 18.92
N ILE A 505 14.51 4.96 19.28
CA ILE A 505 15.22 4.35 20.41
C ILE A 505 14.49 4.63 21.74
N TYR A 506 14.03 5.86 21.98
CA TYR A 506 13.24 6.22 23.16
C TYR A 506 11.93 5.43 23.24
N SER A 507 11.27 5.18 22.10
CA SER A 507 10.04 4.39 22.06
C SER A 507 10.23 2.94 22.49
N LEU A 508 11.38 2.33 22.18
CA LEU A 508 11.73 0.97 22.61
C LEU A 508 11.80 0.85 24.13
N ARG A 509 12.16 1.93 24.82
CA ARG A 509 12.26 2.01 26.29
C ARG A 509 11.08 2.72 26.93
N LYS A 510 10.01 3.03 26.16
CA LYS A 510 8.83 3.74 26.62
C LYS A 510 9.15 5.11 27.26
N ASN A 511 10.25 5.74 26.83
CA ASN A 511 10.62 7.09 27.26
C ASN A 511 9.87 8.14 26.44
N TRP A 512 8.56 8.16 26.61
CA TRP A 512 7.68 9.05 25.84
C TRP A 512 7.92 10.53 26.10
N ARG A 513 8.31 10.88 27.34
CA ARG A 513 8.66 12.26 27.69
C ARG A 513 9.90 12.74 26.92
N GLY A 514 10.92 11.89 26.84
CA GLY A 514 12.13 12.19 26.07
C GLY A 514 11.86 12.43 24.58
N ILE A 515 10.83 11.77 24.00
CA ILE A 515 10.40 12.05 22.62
C ILE A 515 9.83 13.46 22.48
N ILE A 516 8.99 13.89 23.44
CA ILE A 516 8.40 15.22 23.44
C ILE A 516 9.49 16.29 23.57
N ASP A 517 10.36 16.13 24.57
CA ASP A 517 11.43 17.09 24.86
C ASP A 517 12.42 17.21 23.68
N LEU A 518 12.64 16.09 22.93
CA LEU A 518 13.51 16.07 21.77
C LEU A 518 12.86 16.71 20.53
N MET A 519 11.57 16.40 20.24
CA MET A 519 10.95 16.81 18.98
C MET A 519 10.36 18.21 18.99
N GLN A 520 9.86 18.68 20.12
CA GLN A 520 9.24 20.03 20.19
C GLN A 520 10.16 21.17 19.72
N PRO A 521 11.44 21.24 20.09
CA PRO A 521 12.35 22.29 19.62
C PRO A 521 12.56 22.29 18.10
N HIS A 522 12.50 21.12 17.47
CA HIS A 522 12.78 20.96 16.04
C HIS A 522 11.57 21.26 15.14
N LEU A 523 10.36 21.41 15.69
CA LEU A 523 9.14 21.60 14.86
C LEU A 523 9.23 22.82 13.92
N SER A 524 9.92 23.87 14.33
CA SER A 524 10.08 25.09 13.51
C SER A 524 11.06 24.95 12.34
N GLU A 525 11.90 23.91 12.37
CA GLU A 525 12.93 23.61 11.37
C GLU A 525 12.47 22.58 10.34
N LEU A 526 11.32 21.93 10.60
CA LEU A 526 10.79 20.83 9.81
C LEU A 526 9.76 21.30 8.80
N ASP A 527 9.73 20.67 7.65
CA ASP A 527 8.73 20.89 6.62
C ASP A 527 8.19 19.57 6.04
N GLY A 528 7.14 19.68 5.27
CA GLY A 528 6.59 18.60 4.46
C GLY A 528 6.40 17.28 5.24
N GLN A 529 6.99 16.21 4.73
CA GLN A 529 6.84 14.87 5.32
C GLN A 529 7.54 14.72 6.67
N GLN A 530 8.65 15.42 6.88
CA GLN A 530 9.37 15.38 8.16
C GLN A 530 8.52 15.99 9.27
N LEU A 531 7.84 17.09 9.00
CA LEU A 531 6.92 17.71 9.95
C LEU A 531 5.75 16.78 10.32
N LEU A 532 5.17 16.09 9.33
CA LEU A 532 4.13 15.09 9.59
C LEU A 532 4.63 13.93 10.46
N GLN A 533 5.84 13.46 10.19
CA GLN A 533 6.46 12.39 10.99
C GLN A 533 6.72 12.85 12.43
N ALA A 534 7.14 14.08 12.62
CA ALA A 534 7.35 14.67 13.95
C ALA A 534 6.03 14.74 14.73
N TYR A 535 4.95 15.22 14.10
CA TYR A 535 3.64 15.23 14.73
C TYR A 535 3.12 13.83 15.07
N ASP A 536 3.36 12.82 14.21
CA ASP A 536 3.00 11.43 14.51
C ASP A 536 3.71 10.92 15.78
N TRP A 537 5.00 11.21 15.94
CA TRP A 537 5.74 10.89 17.16
C TRP A 537 5.17 11.59 18.39
N LEU A 538 4.85 12.88 18.30
CA LEU A 538 4.26 13.65 19.41
C LEU A 538 2.85 13.13 19.77
N VAL A 539 2.00 12.82 18.79
CA VAL A 539 0.67 12.21 19.03
C VAL A 539 0.82 10.88 19.77
N ARG A 540 1.73 10.01 19.32
CA ARG A 540 1.99 8.72 19.99
C ARG A 540 2.50 8.93 21.42
N ALA A 541 3.47 9.83 21.62
CA ALA A 541 4.04 10.08 22.93
C ALA A 541 2.99 10.62 23.92
N HIS A 542 2.22 11.63 23.55
CA HIS A 542 1.16 12.18 24.39
C HIS A 542 0.03 11.17 24.65
N THR A 543 -0.29 10.32 23.66
CA THR A 543 -1.27 9.23 23.84
C THR A 543 -0.80 8.21 24.88
N GLN A 544 0.47 7.84 24.86
CA GLN A 544 1.05 6.89 25.80
C GLN A 544 1.19 7.45 27.22
N LEU A 545 1.29 8.77 27.34
CA LEU A 545 1.30 9.49 28.62
C LEU A 545 -0.11 9.83 29.14
N ASP A 546 -1.19 9.39 28.44
CA ASP A 546 -2.59 9.72 28.72
C ASP A 546 -2.91 11.23 28.65
N GLU A 547 -2.09 12.02 27.97
CA GLU A 547 -2.27 13.44 27.75
C GLU A 547 -3.20 13.72 26.56
N LYS A 548 -4.47 13.27 26.65
CA LYS A 548 -5.45 13.24 25.54
C LYS A 548 -5.68 14.59 24.86
N LYS A 549 -5.63 15.70 25.62
CA LYS A 549 -5.83 17.05 25.05
C LYS A 549 -4.67 17.44 24.12
N ALA A 550 -3.44 17.19 24.54
CA ALA A 550 -2.24 17.47 23.74
C ALA A 550 -2.17 16.54 22.50
N ALA A 551 -2.43 15.24 22.67
CA ALA A 551 -2.51 14.32 21.56
C ALA A 551 -3.54 14.76 20.50
N ALA A 552 -4.75 15.15 20.91
CA ALA A 552 -5.78 15.64 20.01
C ALA A 552 -5.41 16.96 19.31
N ALA A 553 -4.69 17.85 19.99
CA ALA A 553 -4.20 19.09 19.40
C ALA A 553 -3.18 18.83 18.29
N TYR A 554 -2.15 18.01 18.55
CA TYR A 554 -1.16 17.64 17.55
C TYR A 554 -1.75 16.83 16.41
N GLN A 555 -2.72 15.96 16.67
CA GLN A 555 -3.41 15.21 15.63
C GLN A 555 -4.19 16.12 14.66
N ARG A 556 -4.82 17.18 15.16
CA ARG A 556 -5.49 18.19 14.32
C ARG A 556 -4.48 18.93 13.44
N ILE A 557 -3.38 19.40 14.02
CA ILE A 557 -2.31 20.09 13.27
C ILE A 557 -1.75 19.17 12.19
N MET A 558 -1.46 17.92 12.52
CA MET A 558 -0.96 16.92 11.56
C MET A 558 -1.93 16.70 10.39
N LEU A 559 -3.25 16.65 10.67
CA LEU A 559 -4.26 16.49 9.61
C LEU A 559 -4.37 17.73 8.72
N ASP A 560 -4.23 18.93 9.29
CA ASP A 560 -4.25 20.18 8.53
C ASP A 560 -3.00 20.32 7.66
N GLU A 561 -1.82 19.98 8.16
CA GLU A 561 -0.58 19.95 7.37
C GLU A 561 -0.62 18.88 6.27
N ALA A 562 -1.15 17.69 6.57
CA ALA A 562 -1.35 16.65 5.56
C ALA A 562 -2.33 17.08 4.46
N ARG A 563 -3.31 17.93 4.78
CA ARG A 563 -4.21 18.52 3.79
C ARG A 563 -3.48 19.53 2.89
N LYS A 564 -2.70 20.45 3.47
CA LYS A 564 -1.90 21.42 2.71
C LYS A 564 -0.95 20.75 1.73
N LEU A 565 -0.24 19.68 2.18
CA LEU A 565 0.66 18.91 1.32
C LEU A 565 -0.04 18.16 0.17
N ARG A 566 -1.35 17.92 0.28
CA ARG A 566 -2.13 17.31 -0.80
C ARG A 566 -2.70 18.31 -1.80
N GLU A 567 -2.78 19.56 -1.39
CA GLU A 567 -3.33 20.66 -2.21
C GLU A 567 -2.24 21.35 -3.04
N ASN A 568 -0.99 21.29 -2.58
CA ASN A 568 0.21 21.69 -3.32
C ASN A 568 0.77 20.52 -4.16
#